data_0438453b78b44de80142e7b6a6d43437
#
_entry.id   0438453b78b44de80142e7b6a6d43437
#
_cell.length_a   1.000
_cell.length_b   1.000
_cell.length_c   1.000
_cell.angle_alpha   90.00
_cell.angle_beta   90.00
_cell.angle_gamma   90.00
#
_symmetry.space_group_name_H-M   'P 1'
#
loop_
_entity.id
_entity.type
_entity.pdbx_description
1 polymer ?
#
loop_
_entity_poly.entity_id
_entity_poly.type
_entity_poly.pdbx_seq_one_letter_code
_entity_poly.pdbx_strand_id
1 'polypeptide(L)'
;MKTKLLIFILSLTALFFFLVALPITILGEDSTGYDGEGNYIADTVIDEKENRKLTIKRLEGKRQEFIKKIKKNPTNYLYYYYLGNVYLEMKHPAKAIVSFEEVIKLNPRNGKAHYQLAKAYDRINDASKAIRHIAIASQIFKDNFDLHWQTKVNVFLLQLREQE
;
A
#
# COMPACT_ATOMS: atom_id res chain seq x y z
N MET A 1 35.46 8.01 -47.69
CA MET A 1 34.44 7.18 -47.00
C MET A 1 34.08 7.74 -45.61
N LYS A 2 34.99 8.39 -44.89
CA LYS A 2 34.76 8.90 -43.49
C LYS A 2 33.76 10.09 -43.40
N THR A 3 33.67 10.95 -44.41
CA THR A 3 32.80 12.12 -44.47
C THR A 3 31.29 11.75 -44.64
N LYS A 4 30.99 10.69 -45.43
CA LYS A 4 29.60 10.26 -45.63
C LYS A 4 29.02 9.59 -44.38
N LEU A 5 29.86 8.90 -43.60
CA LEU A 5 29.42 8.27 -42.32
C LEU A 5 29.11 9.32 -41.25
N LEU A 6 29.88 10.41 -41.20
CA LEU A 6 29.66 11.51 -40.25
C LEU A 6 28.33 12.24 -40.50
N ILE A 7 27.97 12.45 -41.79
CA ILE A 7 26.71 13.13 -42.18
C ILE A 7 25.50 12.20 -41.80
N PHE A 8 25.67 10.87 -41.96
CA PHE A 8 24.61 9.93 -41.59
C PHE A 8 24.38 9.86 -40.08
N ILE A 9 25.43 9.93 -39.25
CA ILE A 9 25.34 9.96 -37.79
C ILE A 9 24.72 11.28 -37.31
N LEU A 10 25.08 12.39 -37.91
CA LEU A 10 24.49 13.72 -37.60
C LEU A 10 23.01 13.80 -37.97
N SER A 11 22.58 13.16 -39.08
CA SER A 11 21.17 13.10 -39.46
C SER A 11 20.34 12.21 -38.53
N LEU A 12 20.92 11.08 -38.04
CA LEU A 12 20.25 10.18 -37.13
C LEU A 12 20.07 10.79 -35.74
N THR A 13 21.06 11.55 -35.24
CA THR A 13 20.96 12.28 -33.97
C THR A 13 19.99 13.44 -34.06
N ALA A 14 19.91 14.16 -35.18
CA ALA A 14 18.91 15.22 -35.40
C ALA A 14 17.48 14.63 -35.45
N LEU A 15 17.31 13.45 -36.08
CA LEU A 15 16.01 12.78 -36.09
C LEU A 15 15.60 12.27 -34.71
N PHE A 16 16.57 11.79 -33.90
CA PHE A 16 16.32 11.35 -32.52
C PHE A 16 15.95 12.53 -31.60
N PHE A 17 16.62 13.68 -31.76
CA PHE A 17 16.27 14.90 -31.03
C PHE A 17 14.92 15.49 -31.45
N PHE A 18 14.54 15.33 -32.71
CA PHE A 18 13.21 15.78 -33.17
C PHE A 18 12.09 14.86 -32.69
N LEU A 19 12.38 13.55 -32.52
CA LEU A 19 11.40 12.58 -31.98
C LEU A 19 11.23 12.72 -30.46
N VAL A 20 12.28 13.18 -29.73
CA VAL A 20 12.23 13.40 -28.28
C VAL A 20 11.72 14.80 -27.92
N ALA A 21 11.79 15.73 -28.88
CA ALA A 21 11.28 17.11 -28.73
C ALA A 21 9.86 17.30 -29.28
N LEU A 22 9.16 16.23 -29.63
CA LEU A 22 7.70 16.34 -29.76
C LEU A 22 7.14 16.62 -28.38
N PRO A 23 6.49 17.76 -28.18
CA PRO A 23 5.90 18.04 -26.89
C PRO A 23 4.91 16.93 -26.57
N ILE A 24 4.98 16.40 -25.35
CA ILE A 24 4.05 15.47 -24.74
C ILE A 24 2.58 16.00 -24.71
N THR A 25 2.31 17.03 -25.46
CA THR A 25 1.02 17.73 -25.62
C THR A 25 0.04 17.04 -26.59
N ILE A 26 0.36 15.87 -27.19
CA ILE A 26 -0.58 15.17 -28.10
C ILE A 26 -1.28 13.97 -27.44
N LEU A 27 -0.96 13.64 -26.21
CA LEU A 27 -1.81 12.82 -25.33
C LEU A 27 -2.28 13.68 -24.16
N GLY A 28 -2.68 14.90 -24.45
CA GLY A 28 -3.40 15.71 -23.51
C GLY A 28 -4.82 15.17 -23.38
N GLU A 29 -5.05 14.27 -22.44
CA GLU A 29 -6.28 14.42 -21.69
C GLU A 29 -6.26 15.85 -21.18
N ASP A 30 -7.18 16.63 -21.66
CA ASP A 30 -7.41 18.00 -21.27
C ASP A 30 -7.85 18.01 -19.80
N SER A 31 -6.88 17.90 -18.91
CA SER A 31 -7.06 18.05 -17.47
C SER A 31 -7.06 19.54 -17.08
N THR A 32 -7.33 20.42 -18.05
CA THR A 32 -7.75 21.77 -17.74
C THR A 32 -9.15 21.63 -17.16
N GLY A 33 -9.33 21.89 -15.88
CA GLY A 33 -10.65 21.85 -15.22
C GLY A 33 -11.62 22.92 -15.76
N TYR A 34 -11.65 23.11 -17.07
CA TYR A 34 -12.53 24.00 -17.79
C TYR A 34 -13.44 23.19 -18.72
N ASP A 35 -14.74 23.51 -18.73
CA ASP A 35 -15.66 22.99 -19.74
C ASP A 35 -15.33 23.57 -21.11
N GLY A 36 -15.91 23.02 -22.17
CA GLY A 36 -15.71 23.51 -23.53
C GLY A 36 -16.15 24.98 -23.78
N GLU A 37 -16.71 25.64 -22.77
CA GLU A 37 -17.11 27.05 -22.76
C GLU A 37 -16.18 27.94 -21.95
N GLY A 38 -15.09 27.36 -21.37
CA GLY A 38 -14.08 28.09 -20.60
C GLY A 38 -14.46 28.36 -19.14
N ASN A 39 -15.52 27.70 -18.62
CA ASN A 39 -15.88 27.77 -17.22
C ASN A 39 -15.05 26.75 -16.42
N TYR A 40 -14.49 27.18 -15.30
CA TYR A 40 -13.76 26.28 -14.40
C TYR A 40 -14.71 25.26 -13.80
N ILE A 41 -14.52 23.96 -14.12
CA ILE A 41 -15.28 22.87 -13.52
C ILE A 41 -14.70 22.61 -12.12
N ALA A 42 -15.09 23.42 -11.16
CA ALA A 42 -14.66 23.30 -9.76
C ALA A 42 -15.17 22.02 -9.08
N ASP A 43 -16.06 21.27 -9.73
CA ASP A 43 -16.78 20.12 -9.13
C ASP A 43 -16.02 18.79 -9.15
N THR A 44 -14.82 18.74 -9.73
CA THR A 44 -14.01 17.51 -9.73
C THR A 44 -12.87 17.49 -8.71
N VAL A 45 -12.53 18.61 -8.15
CA VAL A 45 -11.61 18.66 -7.00
C VAL A 45 -12.44 18.42 -5.74
N ILE A 46 -12.76 17.15 -5.46
CA ILE A 46 -13.20 16.76 -4.11
C ILE A 46 -12.12 17.33 -3.19
N ASP A 47 -12.47 18.33 -2.40
CA ASP A 47 -11.55 18.96 -1.44
C ASP A 47 -10.88 17.83 -0.66
N GLU A 48 -9.55 17.77 -0.67
CA GLU A 48 -8.79 16.73 0.06
C GLU A 48 -9.27 16.61 1.50
N LYS A 49 -9.73 17.69 2.09
CA LYS A 49 -10.29 17.77 3.43
C LYS A 49 -11.61 17.00 3.53
N GLU A 50 -12.49 17.11 2.53
CA GLU A 50 -13.76 16.39 2.50
C GLU A 50 -13.53 14.90 2.23
N ASN A 51 -12.65 14.56 1.30
CA ASN A 51 -12.26 13.18 1.04
C ASN A 51 -11.65 12.50 2.28
N ARG A 52 -10.80 13.22 3.03
CA ARG A 52 -10.27 12.77 4.31
C ARG A 52 -11.38 12.54 5.34
N LYS A 53 -12.34 13.45 5.44
CA LYS A 53 -13.49 13.33 6.35
C LYS A 53 -14.36 12.13 6.01
N LEU A 54 -14.65 11.90 4.74
CA LEU A 54 -15.41 10.75 4.27
C LEU A 54 -14.66 9.43 4.58
N THR A 55 -13.34 9.41 4.37
CA THR A 55 -12.50 8.25 4.68
C THR A 55 -12.53 7.93 6.18
N ILE A 56 -12.38 8.94 7.04
CA ILE A 56 -12.46 8.77 8.51
C ILE A 56 -13.84 8.20 8.90
N LYS A 57 -14.92 8.79 8.38
CA LYS A 57 -16.29 8.31 8.66
C LYS A 57 -16.50 6.87 8.22
N ARG A 58 -16.00 6.49 7.06
CA ARG A 58 -16.05 5.12 6.54
C ARG A 58 -15.29 4.13 7.42
N LEU A 59 -14.08 4.49 7.86
CA LEU A 59 -13.26 3.65 8.73
C LEU A 59 -13.89 3.49 10.11
N GLU A 60 -14.46 4.56 10.66
CA GLU A 60 -15.16 4.51 11.94
C GLU A 60 -16.39 3.60 11.87
N GLY A 61 -17.17 3.66 10.78
CA GLY A 61 -18.29 2.74 10.54
C GLY A 61 -17.84 1.27 10.50
N LYS A 62 -16.76 0.96 9.76
CA LYS A 62 -16.18 -0.40 9.73
C LYS A 62 -15.70 -0.85 11.11
N ARG A 63 -15.03 0.02 11.85
CA ARG A 63 -14.58 -0.26 13.23
C ARG A 63 -15.74 -0.69 14.11
N GLN A 64 -16.82 0.07 14.12
CA GLN A 64 -18.00 -0.21 14.91
C GLN A 64 -18.69 -1.51 14.49
N GLU A 65 -18.77 -1.77 13.18
CA GLU A 65 -19.31 -3.00 12.63
C GLU A 65 -18.55 -4.23 13.15
N PHE A 66 -17.19 -4.23 13.07
CA PHE A 66 -16.40 -5.37 13.53
C PHE A 66 -16.46 -5.53 15.05
N ILE A 67 -16.50 -4.45 15.82
CA ILE A 67 -16.73 -4.54 17.28
C ILE A 67 -18.07 -5.20 17.59
N LYS A 68 -19.13 -4.87 16.86
CA LYS A 68 -20.45 -5.49 17.00
C LYS A 68 -20.42 -6.99 16.62
N LYS A 69 -19.69 -7.34 15.54
CA LYS A 69 -19.51 -8.75 15.12
C LYS A 69 -18.74 -9.56 16.16
N ILE A 70 -17.67 -8.99 16.74
CA ILE A 70 -16.88 -9.62 17.81
C ILE A 70 -17.75 -9.87 19.04
N LYS A 71 -18.59 -8.92 19.45
CA LYS A 71 -19.52 -9.11 20.58
C LYS A 71 -20.48 -10.27 20.35
N LYS A 72 -20.90 -10.52 19.11
CA LYS A 72 -21.80 -11.61 18.76
C LYS A 72 -21.09 -12.97 18.65
N ASN A 73 -19.87 -12.98 18.16
CA ASN A 73 -19.07 -14.19 17.98
C ASN A 73 -17.59 -13.89 18.28
N PRO A 74 -17.19 -13.96 19.56
CA PRO A 74 -15.83 -13.61 20.01
C PRO A 74 -14.75 -14.60 19.61
N THR A 75 -15.11 -15.80 19.14
CA THR A 75 -14.16 -16.83 18.73
C THR A 75 -13.81 -16.77 17.24
N ASN A 76 -14.46 -15.91 16.47
CA ASN A 76 -14.15 -15.74 15.05
C ASN A 76 -12.97 -14.79 14.86
N TYR A 77 -11.79 -15.37 14.64
CA TYR A 77 -10.54 -14.63 14.46
C TYR A 77 -10.57 -13.65 13.26
N LEU A 78 -11.39 -13.89 12.24
CA LEU A 78 -11.48 -13.00 11.07
C LEU A 78 -11.98 -11.60 11.44
N TYR A 79 -12.86 -11.47 12.42
CA TYR A 79 -13.36 -10.17 12.84
C TYR A 79 -12.26 -9.32 13.50
N TYR A 80 -11.41 -9.95 14.31
CA TYR A 80 -10.24 -9.31 14.88
C TYR A 80 -9.20 -8.94 13.80
N TYR A 81 -9.01 -9.82 12.81
CA TYR A 81 -8.12 -9.54 11.68
C TYR A 81 -8.56 -8.30 10.91
N TYR A 82 -9.84 -8.20 10.55
CA TYR A 82 -10.36 -7.04 9.84
C TYR A 82 -10.36 -5.79 10.72
N LEU A 83 -10.65 -5.89 12.00
CA LEU A 83 -10.56 -4.78 12.96
C LEU A 83 -9.12 -4.25 13.07
N GLY A 84 -8.13 -5.13 13.13
CA GLY A 84 -6.72 -4.78 13.12
C GLY A 84 -6.32 -4.01 11.87
N ASN A 85 -6.78 -4.45 10.69
CA ASN A 85 -6.53 -3.72 9.43
C ASN A 85 -7.18 -2.33 9.44
N VAL A 86 -8.42 -2.21 9.93
CA VAL A 86 -9.08 -0.91 10.08
C VAL A 86 -8.26 0.01 11.00
N TYR A 87 -7.73 -0.47 12.11
CA TYR A 87 -6.86 0.32 12.99
C TYR A 87 -5.55 0.74 12.31
N LEU A 88 -4.95 -0.12 11.46
CA LEU A 88 -3.77 0.27 10.68
C LEU A 88 -4.10 1.38 9.66
N GLU A 89 -5.25 1.29 8.99
CA GLU A 89 -5.71 2.34 8.07
C GLU A 89 -6.00 3.65 8.82
N MET A 90 -6.53 3.58 10.04
CA MET A 90 -6.77 4.72 10.94
C MET A 90 -5.48 5.28 11.57
N LYS A 91 -4.31 4.72 11.27
CA LYS A 91 -3.02 5.08 11.87
C LYS A 91 -2.97 4.88 13.41
N HIS A 92 -3.64 3.82 13.89
CA HIS A 92 -3.63 3.40 15.29
C HIS A 92 -2.90 2.06 15.48
N PRO A 93 -1.56 1.98 15.29
CA PRO A 93 -0.82 0.73 15.30
C PRO A 93 -0.93 -0.04 16.63
N ALA A 94 -0.94 0.65 17.76
CA ALA A 94 -1.09 -0.01 19.07
C ALA A 94 -2.41 -0.77 19.20
N LYS A 95 -3.54 -0.22 18.71
CA LYS A 95 -4.84 -0.92 18.70
C LYS A 95 -4.87 -2.06 17.69
N ALA A 96 -4.17 -1.91 16.57
CA ALA A 96 -4.02 -2.96 15.59
C ALA A 96 -3.26 -4.17 16.15
N ILE A 97 -2.17 -3.93 16.92
CA ILE A 97 -1.40 -4.96 17.60
C ILE A 97 -2.33 -5.81 18.47
N VAL A 98 -3.10 -5.19 19.38
CA VAL A 98 -4.04 -5.91 20.25
C VAL A 98 -5.01 -6.78 19.44
N SER A 99 -5.53 -6.25 18.33
CA SER A 99 -6.45 -7.00 17.47
C SER A 99 -5.79 -8.20 16.81
N PHE A 100 -4.55 -8.05 16.29
CA PHE A 100 -3.84 -9.17 15.66
C PHE A 100 -3.32 -10.18 16.66
N GLU A 101 -3.01 -9.79 17.89
CA GLU A 101 -2.66 -10.72 18.97
C GLU A 101 -3.85 -11.63 19.29
N GLU A 102 -5.09 -11.12 19.32
CA GLU A 102 -6.27 -11.96 19.46
C GLU A 102 -6.44 -12.91 18.26
N VAL A 103 -6.10 -12.50 17.03
CA VAL A 103 -6.07 -13.41 15.87
C VAL A 103 -5.11 -14.58 16.14
N ILE A 104 -3.90 -14.29 16.63
CA ILE A 104 -2.88 -15.33 16.88
C ILE A 104 -3.29 -16.26 18.02
N LYS A 105 -3.94 -15.75 19.07
CA LYS A 105 -4.49 -16.60 20.14
C LYS A 105 -5.52 -17.59 19.62
N LEU A 106 -6.41 -17.15 18.72
CA LEU A 106 -7.45 -17.97 18.13
C LEU A 106 -6.96 -18.86 16.98
N ASN A 107 -5.95 -18.41 16.25
CA ASN A 107 -5.35 -19.12 15.13
C ASN A 107 -3.82 -18.84 15.06
N PRO A 108 -3.00 -19.62 15.80
CA PRO A 108 -1.56 -19.38 15.91
C PRO A 108 -0.78 -19.52 14.59
N ARG A 109 -1.30 -20.28 13.62
CA ARG A 109 -0.66 -20.44 12.31
C ARG A 109 -1.20 -19.50 11.25
N ASN A 110 -1.77 -18.35 11.64
CA ASN A 110 -2.21 -17.33 10.71
C ASN A 110 -1.03 -16.47 10.25
N GLY A 111 -0.35 -16.86 9.16
CA GLY A 111 0.79 -16.15 8.61
C GLY A 111 0.47 -14.69 8.25
N LYS A 112 -0.74 -14.41 7.76
CA LYS A 112 -1.18 -13.04 7.44
C LYS A 112 -1.28 -12.18 8.69
N ALA A 113 -1.74 -12.72 9.82
CA ALA A 113 -1.79 -11.98 11.08
C ALA A 113 -0.38 -11.67 11.61
N HIS A 114 0.54 -12.63 11.56
CA HIS A 114 1.94 -12.38 11.90
C HIS A 114 2.58 -11.31 11.01
N TYR A 115 2.34 -11.33 9.71
CA TYR A 115 2.81 -10.30 8.79
C TYR A 115 2.27 -8.89 9.16
N GLN A 116 0.97 -8.78 9.43
CA GLN A 116 0.35 -7.51 9.82
C GLN A 116 0.82 -7.04 11.20
N LEU A 117 1.08 -7.96 12.12
CA LEU A 117 1.67 -7.66 13.42
C LEU A 117 3.08 -7.09 13.28
N ALA A 118 3.90 -7.68 12.42
CA ALA A 118 5.21 -7.14 12.11
C ALA A 118 5.13 -5.70 11.58
N LYS A 119 4.22 -5.43 10.64
CA LYS A 119 3.99 -4.06 10.14
C LYS A 119 3.47 -3.09 11.22
N ALA A 120 2.69 -3.58 12.17
CA ALA A 120 2.20 -2.74 13.25
C ALA A 120 3.31 -2.40 14.26
N TYR A 121 4.20 -3.36 14.56
CA TYR A 121 5.37 -3.14 15.41
C TYR A 121 6.40 -2.21 14.74
N ASP A 122 6.64 -2.36 13.44
CA ASP A 122 7.47 -1.44 12.66
C ASP A 122 6.97 0.02 12.77
N ARG A 123 5.66 0.24 12.67
CA ARG A 123 5.05 1.58 12.80
C ARG A 123 5.21 2.23 14.19
N ILE A 124 5.53 1.46 15.21
CA ILE A 124 5.84 1.96 16.57
C ILE A 124 7.34 1.87 16.88
N ASN A 125 8.16 1.65 15.86
CA ASN A 125 9.62 1.51 15.94
C ASN A 125 10.09 0.38 16.87
N ASP A 126 9.32 -0.70 17.02
CA ASP A 126 9.73 -1.92 17.74
C ASP A 126 10.26 -2.94 16.70
N ALA A 127 11.47 -2.68 16.19
CA ALA A 127 12.12 -3.51 15.17
C ALA A 127 12.30 -4.96 15.63
N SER A 128 12.64 -5.19 16.89
CA SER A 128 12.82 -6.52 17.48
C SER A 128 11.57 -7.38 17.31
N LYS A 129 10.38 -6.86 17.67
CA LYS A 129 9.13 -7.58 17.53
C LYS A 129 8.70 -7.70 16.08
N ALA A 130 8.94 -6.66 15.27
CA ALA A 130 8.67 -6.72 13.84
C ALA A 130 9.43 -7.88 13.17
N ILE A 131 10.74 -7.98 13.39
CA ILE A 131 11.59 -9.05 12.86
C ILE A 131 11.12 -10.43 13.35
N ARG A 132 10.79 -10.56 14.63
CA ARG A 132 10.30 -11.81 15.20
C ARG A 132 9.03 -12.29 14.50
N HIS A 133 8.03 -11.42 14.33
CA HIS A 133 6.76 -11.79 13.73
C HIS A 133 6.87 -12.02 12.22
N ILE A 134 7.71 -11.26 11.51
CA ILE A 134 7.91 -11.50 10.09
C ILE A 134 8.63 -12.82 9.82
N ALA A 135 9.56 -13.24 10.69
CA ALA A 135 10.21 -14.55 10.60
C ALA A 135 9.22 -15.70 10.78
N ILE A 136 8.27 -15.57 11.74
CA ILE A 136 7.20 -16.57 11.93
C ILE A 136 6.30 -16.61 10.69
N ALA A 137 5.89 -15.47 10.14
CA ALA A 137 5.09 -15.40 8.91
C ALA A 137 5.81 -16.08 7.75
N SER A 138 7.11 -15.83 7.59
CA SER A 138 7.95 -16.45 6.56
C SER A 138 7.91 -17.97 6.63
N GLN A 139 8.10 -18.52 7.82
CA GLN A 139 8.07 -19.98 8.02
C GLN A 139 6.70 -20.56 7.69
N ILE A 140 5.61 -19.93 8.14
CA ILE A 140 4.23 -20.39 7.86
C ILE A 140 3.94 -20.40 6.36
N PHE A 141 4.33 -19.35 5.63
CA PHE A 141 4.10 -19.29 4.18
C PHE A 141 5.00 -20.26 3.41
N LYS A 142 6.22 -20.51 3.89
CA LYS A 142 7.10 -21.54 3.35
C LYS A 142 6.50 -22.93 3.51
N ASP A 143 6.00 -23.26 4.69
CA ASP A 143 5.35 -24.55 4.98
C ASP A 143 4.10 -24.78 4.11
N ASN A 144 3.39 -23.69 3.78
CA ASN A 144 2.18 -23.74 2.96
C ASN A 144 2.44 -23.60 1.45
N PHE A 145 3.70 -23.50 1.00
CA PHE A 145 4.10 -23.24 -0.38
C PHE A 145 3.47 -21.98 -0.99
N ASP A 146 3.16 -20.95 -0.18
CA ASP A 146 2.56 -19.71 -0.61
C ASP A 146 3.63 -18.72 -1.08
N LEU A 147 4.05 -18.87 -2.34
CA LEU A 147 5.10 -18.05 -2.96
C LEU A 147 4.73 -16.56 -3.01
N HIS A 148 3.45 -16.24 -3.17
CA HIS A 148 2.99 -14.85 -3.22
C HIS A 148 3.24 -14.13 -1.89
N TRP A 149 2.87 -14.75 -0.77
CA TRP A 149 3.12 -14.18 0.55
C TRP A 149 4.58 -14.27 0.96
N GLN A 150 5.32 -15.30 0.53
CA GLN A 150 6.76 -15.38 0.72
C GLN A 150 7.50 -14.19 0.12
N THR A 151 7.15 -13.81 -1.11
CA THR A 151 7.74 -12.63 -1.77
C THR A 151 7.47 -11.35 -0.96
N LYS A 152 6.22 -11.14 -0.48
CA LYS A 152 5.88 -9.97 0.36
C LYS A 152 6.68 -9.92 1.66
N VAL A 153 6.83 -11.07 2.31
CA VAL A 153 7.62 -11.20 3.55
C VAL A 153 9.09 -10.86 3.30
N ASN A 154 9.68 -11.39 2.22
CA ASN A 154 11.08 -11.15 1.92
C ASN A 154 11.34 -9.66 1.61
N VAL A 155 10.46 -9.01 0.85
CA VAL A 155 10.56 -7.57 0.59
C VAL A 155 10.51 -6.78 1.90
N PHE A 156 9.59 -7.11 2.79
CA PHE A 156 9.48 -6.40 4.07
C PHE A 156 10.67 -6.67 5.00
N LEU A 157 11.22 -7.88 5.01
CA LEU A 157 12.45 -8.19 5.75
C LEU A 157 13.65 -7.37 5.27
N LEU A 158 13.79 -7.16 3.96
CA LEU A 158 14.84 -6.31 3.42
C LEU A 158 14.67 -4.87 3.87
N GLN A 159 13.45 -4.33 3.83
CA GLN A 159 13.15 -2.98 4.31
C GLN A 159 13.49 -2.77 5.78
N LEU A 160 13.20 -3.75 6.64
CA LEU A 160 13.53 -3.67 8.07
C LEU A 160 15.05 -3.66 8.33
N ARG A 161 15.82 -4.37 7.52
CA ARG A 161 17.29 -4.41 7.65
C ARG A 161 17.99 -3.14 7.20
N GLU A 162 17.39 -2.41 6.27
CA GLU A 162 17.93 -1.13 5.79
C GLU A 162 17.71 0.02 6.78
N GLN A 163 16.93 -0.19 7.83
CA GLN A 163 16.62 0.81 8.87
C GLN A 163 17.50 0.65 10.13
N GLU A 164 18.29 -0.43 10.23
CA GLU A 164 19.27 -0.68 11.30
C GLU A 164 20.62 0.01 11.00
#